data_f1c2952b42dc77056ceb644ebca71fdd
#
_entry.id   f1c2952b42dc77056ceb644ebca71fdd
#
_cell.length_a   1.000
_cell.length_b   1.000
_cell.length_c   1.000
_cell.angle_alpha   90.00
_cell.angle_beta   90.00
_cell.angle_gamma   90.00
#
_symmetry.space_group_name_H-M   'P 1'
#
loop_
_entity.id
_entity.type
_entity.pdbx_description
1 polymer ?
#
loop_
_entity_poly.entity_id
_entity_poly.type
_entity_poly.pdbx_seq_one_letter_code
_entity_poly.pdbx_strand_id
1 'polypeptide(L)'
;QVLDDGRLTDSQGRTVDFRHTVVILTSNLASRAILERARAGRDGAAPALAAAPSGRAAEPGSEAELAAARREQELDRGLDRAVEEALGRQFRPEFLNRIDEVIRFRPLQPADLQRIVRLQLAELAALLREQQLELEVEEAAVALLAEQGYEPEYGARPLRRVLRRRIENPLATHLLEDRFRGCSGVRIEAVAAGDGEAGTLRFVPRPREGEDVR
;
A
#
# COMPACT_ATOMS: atom_id res chain seq x y z
N GLN A 1 4.45 -24.58 24.64
CA GLN A 1 4.67 -25.88 23.96
C GLN A 1 5.17 -25.70 22.52
N VAL A 2 4.47 -24.91 21.66
CA VAL A 2 4.87 -24.76 20.25
C VAL A 2 6.25 -24.12 20.13
N LEU A 3 6.51 -23.03 20.86
CA LEU A 3 7.77 -22.27 20.78
C LEU A 3 8.93 -22.94 21.53
N ASP A 4 8.68 -23.84 22.49
CA ASP A 4 9.72 -24.54 23.25
C ASP A 4 9.99 -25.92 22.72
N ASP A 5 8.93 -26.74 22.76
CA ASP A 5 9.02 -28.17 22.46
C ASP A 5 8.81 -28.46 20.98
N GLY A 6 8.40 -27.46 20.19
CA GLY A 6 8.02 -27.64 18.79
C GLY A 6 6.83 -28.58 18.61
N ARG A 7 5.96 -28.68 19.60
CA ARG A 7 4.78 -29.54 19.55
C ARG A 7 3.59 -28.93 20.29
N LEU A 8 2.41 -29.34 19.88
CA LEU A 8 1.17 -28.96 20.55
C LEU A 8 0.34 -30.22 20.79
N THR A 9 -0.04 -30.46 22.05
CA THR A 9 -0.93 -31.54 22.42
C THR A 9 -2.31 -31.00 22.72
N ASP A 10 -3.34 -31.52 22.06
CA ASP A 10 -4.71 -31.11 22.27
C ASP A 10 -5.31 -31.75 23.55
N SER A 11 -6.53 -31.34 23.90
CA SER A 11 -7.24 -31.87 25.09
C SER A 11 -7.59 -33.36 25.00
N GLN A 12 -7.48 -33.96 23.81
CA GLN A 12 -7.73 -35.39 23.56
C GLN A 12 -6.43 -36.21 23.52
N GLY A 13 -5.28 -35.60 23.84
CA GLY A 13 -3.98 -36.25 23.88
C GLY A 13 -3.29 -36.40 22.50
N ARG A 14 -3.86 -35.81 21.42
CA ARG A 14 -3.21 -35.85 20.09
C ARG A 14 -2.13 -34.80 20.04
N THR A 15 -0.94 -35.20 19.61
CA THR A 15 0.22 -34.31 19.51
C THR A 15 0.52 -33.99 18.05
N VAL A 16 0.66 -32.72 17.74
CA VAL A 16 1.06 -32.19 16.43
C VAL A 16 2.49 -31.68 16.53
N ASP A 17 3.32 -32.02 15.56
CA ASP A 17 4.72 -31.60 15.46
C ASP A 17 4.86 -30.28 14.69
N PHE A 18 5.48 -29.28 15.32
CA PHE A 18 5.77 -27.95 14.76
C PHE A 18 7.26 -27.68 14.54
N ARG A 19 8.14 -28.69 14.75
CA ARG A 19 9.60 -28.51 14.64
C ARG A 19 10.09 -28.09 13.26
N HIS A 20 9.30 -28.37 12.22
CA HIS A 20 9.61 -28.00 10.84
C HIS A 20 8.72 -26.87 10.31
N THR A 21 8.23 -26.01 11.19
CA THR A 21 7.36 -24.87 10.82
C THR A 21 8.03 -23.56 11.15
N VAL A 22 7.64 -22.51 10.41
CA VAL A 22 7.94 -21.13 10.74
C VAL A 22 6.68 -20.53 11.37
N VAL A 23 6.81 -20.05 12.61
CA VAL A 23 5.71 -19.41 13.33
C VAL A 23 5.80 -17.89 13.14
N ILE A 24 4.82 -17.30 12.49
CA ILE A 24 4.75 -15.85 12.26
C ILE A 24 3.63 -15.27 13.11
N LEU A 25 3.97 -14.32 13.97
CA LEU A 25 3.04 -13.58 14.81
C LEU A 25 2.91 -12.16 14.26
N THR A 26 1.70 -11.71 13.97
CA THR A 26 1.45 -10.36 13.52
C THR A 26 0.74 -9.56 14.62
N SER A 27 1.17 -8.31 14.81
CA SER A 27 0.60 -7.41 15.80
C SER A 27 0.57 -5.98 15.27
N ASN A 28 -0.36 -5.18 15.78
CA ASN A 28 -0.44 -3.75 15.55
C ASN A 28 0.10 -2.93 16.72
N LEU A 29 0.84 -3.55 17.62
CA LEU A 29 1.52 -2.86 18.71
C LEU A 29 2.45 -1.76 18.17
N ALA A 30 2.55 -0.67 18.91
CA ALA A 30 3.33 0.51 18.54
C ALA A 30 2.92 1.19 17.20
N SER A 31 1.78 0.83 16.58
CA SER A 31 1.29 1.45 15.33
C SER A 31 1.23 2.98 15.46
N ARG A 32 0.84 3.49 16.62
CA ARG A 32 0.76 4.92 16.88
C ARG A 32 2.13 5.59 16.82
N ALA A 33 3.14 5.02 17.46
CA ALA A 33 4.52 5.53 17.42
C ALA A 33 5.09 5.49 15.99
N ILE A 34 4.80 4.42 15.23
CA ILE A 34 5.20 4.27 13.84
C ILE A 34 4.56 5.38 12.97
N LEU A 35 3.28 5.67 13.17
CA LEU A 35 2.56 6.72 12.44
C LEU A 35 3.05 8.13 12.80
N GLU A 36 3.29 8.41 14.07
CA GLU A 36 3.86 9.67 14.53
C GLU A 36 5.25 9.92 13.93
N ARG A 37 6.07 8.87 13.86
CA ARG A 37 7.37 8.91 13.18
C ARG A 37 7.25 9.22 11.69
N ALA A 38 6.30 8.57 10.99
CA ALA A 38 6.07 8.80 9.58
C ALA A 38 5.59 10.24 9.29
N ARG A 39 4.79 10.82 10.18
CA ARG A 39 4.36 12.23 10.09
C ARG A 39 5.55 13.17 10.30
N ALA A 40 6.35 12.95 11.33
CA ALA A 40 7.54 13.76 11.59
C ALA A 40 8.56 13.74 10.44
N GLY A 41 8.68 12.61 9.74
CA GLY A 41 9.52 12.49 8.54
C GLY A 41 8.99 13.26 7.33
N ARG A 42 7.64 13.39 7.20
CA ARG A 42 7.01 14.20 6.14
C ARG A 42 7.11 15.69 6.42
N ASP A 43 6.91 16.12 7.65
CA ASP A 43 6.99 17.54 8.05
C ASP A 43 8.44 18.08 7.98
N GLY A 44 9.43 17.20 8.13
CA GLY A 44 10.86 17.55 7.94
C GLY A 44 11.31 17.50 6.47
N ALA A 45 10.53 16.91 5.57
CA ALA A 45 10.83 16.78 4.14
C ALA A 45 10.05 17.75 3.23
N ALA A 46 9.22 18.62 3.76
CA ALA A 46 8.54 19.66 2.99
C ALA A 46 9.13 21.05 3.32
N PRO A 47 9.42 21.92 2.37
CA PRO A 47 9.11 21.93 0.95
C PRO A 47 10.32 22.15 0.04
N ALA A 48 11.03 21.12 -0.36
CA ALA A 48 12.10 21.28 -1.36
C ALA A 48 11.60 21.19 -2.82
N LEU A 49 10.30 20.88 -3.05
CA LEU A 49 9.77 20.74 -4.42
C LEU A 49 9.07 21.99 -4.96
N ALA A 50 8.92 23.05 -4.19
CA ALA A 50 8.20 24.27 -4.63
C ALA A 50 9.11 25.48 -4.91
N ALA A 51 10.41 25.38 -4.74
CA ALA A 51 11.33 26.46 -5.12
C ALA A 51 12.65 25.85 -5.59
N ALA A 52 12.73 25.48 -6.85
CA ALA A 52 14.01 25.32 -7.51
C ALA A 52 14.48 26.71 -8.00
N PRO A 53 15.48 27.34 -7.36
CA PRO A 53 16.38 28.21 -8.08
C PRO A 53 17.41 27.31 -8.76
N SER A 54 17.51 27.49 -10.06
CA SER A 54 18.51 26.94 -10.94
C SER A 54 19.92 26.85 -10.30
N GLY A 55 20.48 25.64 -10.30
CA GLY A 55 21.90 25.42 -10.27
C GLY A 55 22.59 25.37 -8.90
N ARG A 56 22.55 24.18 -8.29
CA ARG A 56 23.70 23.49 -7.68
C ARG A 56 23.23 22.16 -7.12
N ALA A 57 23.57 21.10 -7.78
CA ALA A 57 23.48 19.77 -7.17
C ALA A 57 24.33 19.81 -5.89
N ALA A 58 23.74 19.49 -4.74
CA ALA A 58 24.49 19.36 -3.50
C ALA A 58 25.53 18.25 -3.71
N GLU A 59 26.78 18.54 -3.42
CA GLU A 59 27.84 17.55 -3.53
C GLU A 59 27.56 16.39 -2.56
N PRO A 60 27.74 15.13 -3.00
CA PRO A 60 27.56 13.97 -2.12
C PRO A 60 28.56 14.05 -0.96
N GLY A 61 28.03 14.06 0.28
CA GLY A 61 28.83 14.15 1.51
C GLY A 61 28.76 15.50 2.24
N SER A 62 27.79 16.37 1.91
CA SER A 62 27.62 17.65 2.60
C SER A 62 27.27 17.44 4.08
N GLU A 63 27.70 18.38 4.96
CA GLU A 63 27.35 18.36 6.40
C GLU A 63 25.83 18.28 6.62
N ALA A 64 25.04 18.84 5.71
CA ALA A 64 23.58 18.78 5.74
C ALA A 64 23.06 17.35 5.52
N GLU A 65 23.65 16.59 4.58
CA GLU A 65 23.31 15.17 4.37
C GLU A 65 23.69 14.29 5.57
N LEU A 66 24.87 14.52 6.14
CA LEU A 66 25.32 13.81 7.33
C LEU A 66 24.43 14.13 8.54
N ALA A 67 23.99 15.39 8.70
CA ALA A 67 23.05 15.78 9.74
C ALA A 67 21.66 15.18 9.54
N ALA A 68 21.17 15.10 8.30
CA ALA A 68 19.91 14.44 7.98
C ALA A 68 19.97 12.93 8.27
N ALA A 69 21.03 12.25 7.85
CA ALA A 69 21.24 10.84 8.13
C ALA A 69 21.33 10.53 9.64
N ARG A 70 22.01 11.38 10.42
CA ARG A 70 22.07 11.25 11.89
C ARG A 70 20.69 11.41 12.53
N ARG A 71 19.92 12.41 12.10
CA ARG A 71 18.53 12.60 12.58
C ARG A 71 17.65 11.42 12.28
N GLU A 72 17.78 10.85 11.09
CA GLU A 72 17.02 9.67 10.69
C GLU A 72 17.39 8.46 11.56
N GLN A 73 18.67 8.23 11.83
CA GLN A 73 19.12 7.17 12.72
C GLN A 73 18.64 7.37 14.18
N GLU A 74 18.66 8.59 14.69
CA GLU A 74 18.16 8.90 16.05
C GLU A 74 16.66 8.64 16.16
N LEU A 75 15.90 9.04 15.15
CA LEU A 75 14.46 8.80 15.08
C LEU A 75 14.15 7.30 14.97
N ASP A 76 14.92 6.53 14.21
CA ASP A 76 14.74 5.08 14.10
C ASP A 76 15.07 4.38 15.43
N ARG A 77 16.15 4.77 16.12
CA ARG A 77 16.46 4.26 17.47
C ARG A 77 15.37 4.58 18.49
N GLY A 78 14.78 5.78 18.41
CA GLY A 78 13.65 6.17 19.25
C GLY A 78 12.42 5.28 19.00
N LEU A 79 12.17 4.96 17.74
CA LEU A 79 11.08 4.07 17.36
C LEU A 79 11.32 2.62 17.81
N ASP A 80 12.55 2.11 17.69
CA ASP A 80 12.90 0.77 18.15
C ASP A 80 12.65 0.62 19.66
N ARG A 81 13.06 1.61 20.46
CA ARG A 81 12.76 1.63 21.91
C ARG A 81 11.26 1.64 22.18
N ALA A 82 10.49 2.46 21.45
CA ALA A 82 9.04 2.50 21.63
C ALA A 82 8.37 1.17 21.28
N VAL A 83 8.87 0.44 20.27
CA VAL A 83 8.40 -0.90 19.91
C VAL A 83 8.76 -1.90 21.02
N GLU A 84 10.00 -1.90 21.51
CA GLU A 84 10.46 -2.77 22.62
C GLU A 84 9.63 -2.54 23.89
N GLU A 85 9.38 -1.28 24.25
CA GLU A 85 8.53 -0.94 25.40
C GLU A 85 7.08 -1.42 25.21
N ALA A 86 6.51 -1.27 23.99
CA ALA A 86 5.17 -1.73 23.72
C ALA A 86 5.06 -3.26 23.79
N LEU A 87 6.06 -3.99 23.29
CA LEU A 87 6.17 -5.43 23.41
C LEU A 87 6.31 -5.88 24.86
N GLY A 88 7.20 -5.24 25.63
CA GLY A 88 7.42 -5.55 27.05
C GLY A 88 6.20 -5.30 27.94
N ARG A 89 5.32 -4.35 27.57
CA ARG A 89 4.05 -4.12 28.29
C ARG A 89 3.00 -5.18 27.98
N GLN A 90 3.02 -5.75 26.78
CA GLN A 90 1.98 -6.67 26.32
C GLN A 90 2.36 -8.13 26.52
N PHE A 91 3.62 -8.47 26.39
CA PHE A 91 4.12 -9.82 26.46
C PHE A 91 5.06 -10.03 27.65
N ARG A 92 5.02 -11.23 28.22
CA ARG A 92 5.95 -11.60 29.30
C ARG A 92 7.37 -11.79 28.74
N PRO A 93 8.41 -11.49 29.54
CA PRO A 93 9.82 -11.66 29.12
C PRO A 93 10.13 -13.08 28.60
N GLU A 94 9.54 -14.10 29.23
CA GLU A 94 9.73 -15.51 28.84
C GLU A 94 9.21 -15.79 27.44
N PHE A 95 8.16 -15.08 27.00
CA PHE A 95 7.63 -15.19 25.64
C PHE A 95 8.52 -14.46 24.65
N LEU A 96 8.95 -13.23 24.98
CA LEU A 96 9.83 -12.43 24.11
C LEU A 96 11.17 -13.09 23.85
N ASN A 97 11.73 -13.79 24.85
CA ASN A 97 13.00 -14.52 24.73
C ASN A 97 12.93 -15.75 23.79
N ARG A 98 11.73 -16.12 23.33
CA ARG A 98 11.51 -17.23 22.37
C ARG A 98 11.22 -16.75 20.95
N ILE A 99 11.23 -15.43 20.75
CA ILE A 99 11.07 -14.82 19.44
C ILE A 99 12.47 -14.63 18.86
N ASP A 100 12.73 -15.26 17.71
CA ASP A 100 14.04 -15.18 17.05
C ASP A 100 14.27 -13.80 16.46
N GLU A 101 13.23 -13.19 15.88
CA GLU A 101 13.33 -11.88 15.20
C GLU A 101 12.03 -11.07 15.30
N VAL A 102 12.18 -9.77 15.52
CA VAL A 102 11.09 -8.80 15.49
C VAL A 102 11.24 -7.92 14.25
N ILE A 103 10.35 -8.12 13.27
CA ILE A 103 10.35 -7.37 12.03
C ILE A 103 9.37 -6.19 12.13
N ARG A 104 9.88 -4.99 11.95
CA ARG A 104 9.10 -3.77 11.90
C ARG A 104 8.77 -3.41 10.45
N PHE A 105 7.49 -3.35 10.11
CA PHE A 105 7.07 -2.82 8.82
C PHE A 105 7.10 -1.29 8.81
N ARG A 106 7.72 -0.74 7.80
CA ARG A 106 7.69 0.72 7.56
C ARG A 106 6.33 1.14 6.99
N PRO A 107 5.88 2.38 7.25
CA PRO A 107 4.70 2.94 6.63
C PRO A 107 4.80 2.93 5.10
N LEU A 108 3.67 2.69 4.44
CA LEU A 108 3.59 2.69 2.98
C LEU A 108 3.87 4.09 2.43
N GLN A 109 4.73 4.14 1.43
CA GLN A 109 5.00 5.35 0.65
C GLN A 109 4.00 5.48 -0.51
N PRO A 110 3.81 6.67 -1.09
CA PRO A 110 2.92 6.86 -2.23
C PRO A 110 3.22 5.92 -3.41
N ALA A 111 4.50 5.64 -3.68
CA ALA A 111 4.91 4.69 -4.71
C ALA A 111 4.48 3.25 -4.40
N ASP A 112 4.51 2.84 -3.13
CA ASP A 112 4.04 1.52 -2.70
C ASP A 112 2.53 1.40 -2.92
N LEU A 113 1.77 2.46 -2.62
CA LEU A 113 0.31 2.51 -2.84
C LEU A 113 -0.04 2.37 -4.31
N GLN A 114 0.64 3.11 -5.20
CA GLN A 114 0.45 2.97 -6.64
C GLN A 114 0.77 1.55 -7.12
N ARG A 115 1.82 0.92 -6.58
CA ARG A 115 2.14 -0.48 -6.90
C ARG A 115 1.03 -1.43 -6.46
N ILE A 116 0.45 -1.23 -5.27
CA ILE A 116 -0.67 -2.03 -4.77
C ILE A 116 -1.90 -1.84 -5.68
N VAL A 117 -2.20 -0.59 -6.09
CA VAL A 117 -3.28 -0.31 -7.06
C VAL A 117 -3.08 -1.10 -8.35
N ARG A 118 -1.86 -1.04 -8.94
CA ARG A 118 -1.58 -1.78 -10.18
C ARG A 118 -1.74 -3.29 -10.03
N LEU A 119 -1.35 -3.87 -8.89
CA LEU A 119 -1.54 -5.29 -8.62
C LEU A 119 -3.02 -5.66 -8.57
N GLN A 120 -3.86 -4.88 -7.87
CA GLN A 120 -5.31 -5.13 -7.80
C GLN A 120 -6.00 -4.90 -9.16
N LEU A 121 -5.56 -3.90 -9.92
CA LEU A 121 -6.05 -3.67 -11.28
C LEU A 121 -5.66 -4.80 -12.24
N ALA A 122 -4.50 -5.42 -12.06
CA ALA A 122 -4.09 -6.56 -12.86
C ALA A 122 -4.97 -7.80 -12.63
N GLU A 123 -5.45 -8.02 -11.39
CA GLU A 123 -6.44 -9.06 -11.08
C GLU A 123 -7.77 -8.79 -11.82
N LEU A 124 -8.25 -7.55 -11.78
CA LEU A 124 -9.46 -7.15 -12.51
C LEU A 124 -9.27 -7.27 -14.03
N ALA A 125 -8.12 -6.87 -14.55
CA ALA A 125 -7.80 -7.02 -15.97
C ALA A 125 -7.78 -8.48 -16.43
N ALA A 126 -7.37 -9.41 -15.56
CA ALA A 126 -7.42 -10.84 -15.85
C ALA A 126 -8.87 -11.32 -16.02
N LEU A 127 -9.78 -10.91 -15.12
CA LEU A 127 -11.20 -11.25 -15.20
C LEU A 127 -11.87 -10.67 -16.47
N LEU A 128 -11.54 -9.45 -16.86
CA LEU A 128 -12.09 -8.82 -18.08
C LEU A 128 -11.59 -9.48 -19.35
N ARG A 129 -10.34 -9.99 -19.37
CA ARG A 129 -9.81 -10.74 -20.49
C ARG A 129 -10.59 -12.05 -20.77
N GLU A 130 -11.14 -12.69 -19.74
CA GLU A 130 -12.03 -13.84 -19.91
C GLU A 130 -13.31 -13.46 -20.70
N GLN A 131 -13.71 -12.18 -20.64
CA GLN A 131 -14.82 -11.61 -21.41
C GLN A 131 -14.37 -10.92 -22.71
N GLN A 132 -13.13 -11.17 -23.14
CA GLN A 132 -12.55 -10.57 -24.36
C GLN A 132 -12.46 -9.04 -24.33
N LEU A 133 -12.35 -8.44 -23.14
CA LEU A 133 -12.16 -7.02 -22.92
C LEU A 133 -10.78 -6.73 -22.29
N GLU A 134 -10.04 -5.82 -22.89
CA GLU A 134 -8.78 -5.31 -22.34
C GLU A 134 -9.04 -4.13 -21.41
N LEU A 135 -8.35 -4.11 -20.28
CA LEU A 135 -8.36 -2.99 -19.35
C LEU A 135 -7.05 -2.23 -19.45
N GLU A 136 -7.14 -0.96 -19.79
CA GLU A 136 -6.03 -0.01 -19.75
C GLU A 136 -6.33 1.07 -18.71
N VAL A 137 -5.40 1.38 -17.82
CA VAL A 137 -5.58 2.39 -16.79
C VAL A 137 -4.44 3.39 -16.87
N GLU A 138 -4.78 4.65 -17.03
CA GLU A 138 -3.82 5.74 -17.12
C GLU A 138 -3.08 5.94 -15.80
N GLU A 139 -1.79 6.33 -15.87
CA GLU A 139 -0.97 6.57 -14.67
C GLU A 139 -1.56 7.64 -13.74
N ALA A 140 -2.19 8.66 -14.30
CA ALA A 140 -2.90 9.68 -13.53
C ALA A 140 -4.09 9.09 -12.76
N ALA A 141 -4.80 8.10 -13.33
CA ALA A 141 -5.89 7.40 -12.66
C ALA A 141 -5.37 6.48 -11.54
N VAL A 142 -4.23 5.82 -11.75
CA VAL A 142 -3.55 5.03 -10.70
C VAL A 142 -3.15 5.92 -9.53
N ALA A 143 -2.56 7.09 -9.80
CA ALA A 143 -2.16 8.04 -8.77
C ALA A 143 -3.36 8.56 -7.97
N LEU A 144 -4.45 8.93 -8.66
CA LEU A 144 -5.69 9.36 -8.04
C LEU A 144 -6.31 8.30 -7.12
N LEU A 145 -6.34 7.05 -7.56
CA LEU A 145 -6.86 5.93 -6.77
C LEU A 145 -5.98 5.66 -5.54
N ALA A 146 -4.66 5.74 -5.69
CA ALA A 146 -3.72 5.57 -4.59
C ALA A 146 -3.91 6.66 -3.52
N GLU A 147 -4.10 7.91 -3.93
CA GLU A 147 -4.37 9.04 -3.04
C GLU A 147 -5.70 8.87 -2.30
N GLN A 148 -6.79 8.55 -3.01
CA GLN A 148 -8.11 8.35 -2.43
C GLN A 148 -8.21 7.10 -1.54
N GLY A 149 -7.37 6.12 -1.76
CA GLY A 149 -7.34 4.86 -1.02
C GLY A 149 -6.37 4.84 0.14
N TYR A 150 -5.68 5.93 0.42
CA TYR A 150 -4.73 6.02 1.52
C TYR A 150 -5.35 6.69 2.74
N GLU A 151 -5.34 5.98 3.85
CA GLU A 151 -5.64 6.54 5.17
C GLU A 151 -4.45 6.29 6.11
N PRO A 152 -3.89 7.32 6.76
CA PRO A 152 -2.69 7.16 7.60
C PRO A 152 -2.84 6.08 8.68
N GLU A 153 -4.03 5.93 9.26
CA GLU A 153 -4.31 4.98 10.34
C GLU A 153 -4.55 3.55 9.84
N TYR A 154 -5.10 3.41 8.64
CA TYR A 154 -5.51 2.12 8.05
C TYR A 154 -4.62 1.67 6.90
N GLY A 155 -3.68 2.53 6.47
CA GLY A 155 -2.77 2.25 5.36
C GLY A 155 -3.49 2.03 4.03
N ALA A 156 -3.22 0.91 3.37
CA ALA A 156 -3.84 0.53 2.10
C ALA A 156 -5.16 -0.26 2.23
N ARG A 157 -5.65 -0.52 3.45
CA ARG A 157 -6.92 -1.27 3.65
C ARG A 157 -8.13 -0.64 2.95
N PRO A 158 -8.30 0.72 2.97
CA PRO A 158 -9.40 1.37 2.27
C PRO A 158 -9.32 1.24 0.74
N LEU A 159 -8.14 1.01 0.19
CA LEU A 159 -7.87 0.97 -1.25
C LEU A 159 -8.77 -0.02 -1.99
N ARG A 160 -8.96 -1.23 -1.46
CA ARG A 160 -9.85 -2.23 -2.07
C ARG A 160 -11.30 -1.74 -2.15
N ARG A 161 -11.77 -0.99 -1.14
CA ARG A 161 -13.11 -0.37 -1.14
C ARG A 161 -13.21 0.73 -2.18
N VAL A 162 -12.16 1.55 -2.32
CA VAL A 162 -12.09 2.61 -3.32
C VAL A 162 -12.10 2.01 -4.72
N LEU A 163 -11.28 0.99 -5.01
CA LEU A 163 -11.27 0.31 -6.31
C LEU A 163 -12.63 -0.30 -6.64
N ARG A 164 -13.25 -0.99 -5.70
CA ARG A 164 -14.60 -1.55 -5.90
C ARG A 164 -15.61 -0.46 -6.24
N ARG A 165 -15.63 0.63 -5.48
CA ARG A 165 -16.60 1.72 -5.66
C ARG A 165 -16.35 2.54 -6.91
N ARG A 166 -15.06 2.80 -7.23
CA ARG A 166 -14.67 3.73 -8.30
C ARG A 166 -14.46 3.05 -9.65
N ILE A 167 -14.15 1.75 -9.66
CA ILE A 167 -13.86 1.01 -10.88
C ILE A 167 -14.79 -0.18 -11.04
N GLU A 168 -14.79 -1.17 -10.13
CA GLU A 168 -15.50 -2.42 -10.32
C GLU A 168 -17.01 -2.20 -10.52
N ASN A 169 -17.66 -1.44 -9.62
CA ASN A 169 -19.10 -1.18 -9.70
C ASN A 169 -19.50 -0.40 -10.96
N PRO A 170 -18.85 0.75 -11.31
CA PRO A 170 -19.17 1.47 -12.54
C PRO A 170 -18.92 0.64 -13.79
N LEU A 171 -17.82 -0.13 -13.81
CA LEU A 171 -17.48 -1.00 -14.93
C LEU A 171 -18.53 -2.09 -15.12
N ALA A 172 -18.96 -2.73 -14.02
CA ALA A 172 -20.04 -3.74 -14.06
C ALA A 172 -21.36 -3.13 -14.57
N THR A 173 -21.70 -1.90 -14.16
CA THR A 173 -22.89 -1.20 -14.67
C THR A 173 -22.77 -0.95 -16.17
N HIS A 174 -21.63 -0.46 -16.65
CA HIS A 174 -21.41 -0.23 -18.09
C HIS A 174 -21.43 -1.52 -18.91
N LEU A 175 -20.95 -2.64 -18.34
CA LEU A 175 -21.05 -3.96 -18.98
C LEU A 175 -22.50 -4.43 -19.10
N LEU A 176 -23.32 -4.25 -18.06
CA LEU A 176 -24.74 -4.59 -18.07
C LEU A 176 -25.57 -3.70 -19.01
N GLU A 177 -25.12 -2.48 -19.22
CA GLU A 177 -25.73 -1.52 -20.17
C GLU A 177 -25.24 -1.71 -21.62
N ASP A 178 -24.46 -2.76 -21.89
CA ASP A 178 -23.85 -3.06 -23.21
C ASP A 178 -22.98 -1.92 -23.79
N ARG A 179 -22.47 -1.01 -22.94
CA ARG A 179 -21.67 0.14 -23.41
C ARG A 179 -20.36 -0.24 -24.08
N PHE A 180 -19.85 -1.45 -23.81
CA PHE A 180 -18.61 -1.97 -24.40
C PHE A 180 -18.89 -3.02 -25.49
N ARG A 181 -20.12 -3.10 -25.98
CA ARG A 181 -20.47 -4.02 -27.06
C ARG A 181 -19.72 -3.63 -28.34
N GLY A 182 -19.01 -4.60 -28.94
CA GLY A 182 -18.16 -4.34 -30.12
C GLY A 182 -16.81 -3.68 -29.81
N CYS A 183 -16.49 -3.42 -28.54
CA CYS A 183 -15.21 -2.86 -28.15
C CYS A 183 -14.16 -3.96 -27.92
N SER A 184 -12.89 -3.63 -28.12
CA SER A 184 -11.74 -4.47 -27.75
C SER A 184 -11.36 -4.29 -26.29
N GLY A 185 -11.75 -3.17 -25.66
CA GLY A 185 -11.36 -2.88 -24.29
C GLY A 185 -11.96 -1.58 -23.77
N VAL A 186 -11.53 -1.21 -22.57
CA VAL A 186 -11.87 0.02 -21.90
C VAL A 186 -10.60 0.68 -21.35
N ARG A 187 -10.48 2.00 -21.57
CA ARG A 187 -9.46 2.84 -20.97
C ARG A 187 -10.07 3.64 -19.85
N ILE A 188 -9.40 3.65 -18.69
CA ILE A 188 -9.78 4.47 -17.54
C ILE A 188 -8.82 5.64 -17.45
N GLU A 189 -9.39 6.83 -17.54
CA GLU A 189 -8.66 8.10 -17.52
C GLU A 189 -9.02 8.89 -16.25
N ALA A 190 -8.06 9.65 -15.74
CA ALA A 190 -8.32 10.62 -14.68
C ALA A 190 -8.85 11.91 -15.28
N VAL A 191 -9.96 12.39 -14.76
CA VAL A 191 -10.48 13.72 -15.07
C VAL A 191 -10.13 14.63 -13.92
N ALA A 192 -9.36 15.69 -14.24
CA ALA A 192 -8.98 16.69 -13.26
C ALA A 192 -10.24 17.33 -12.65
N ALA A 193 -10.21 17.51 -11.34
CA ALA A 193 -11.26 18.24 -10.64
C ALA A 193 -11.15 19.73 -10.96
N GLY A 194 -12.29 20.42 -11.09
CA GLY A 194 -12.35 21.87 -10.94
C GLY A 194 -12.00 22.25 -9.49
N ASP A 195 -11.71 23.56 -9.27
CA ASP A 195 -11.31 24.07 -7.96
C ASP A 195 -12.17 23.53 -6.81
N GLY A 196 -11.56 22.65 -5.97
CA GLY A 196 -12.16 22.12 -4.74
C GLY A 196 -12.90 20.79 -4.84
N GLU A 197 -13.00 20.16 -6.00
CA GLU A 197 -13.63 18.83 -6.15
C GLU A 197 -12.57 17.70 -6.24
N ALA A 198 -12.89 16.51 -5.73
CA ALA A 198 -12.03 15.35 -5.88
C ALA A 198 -12.06 14.87 -7.35
N GLY A 199 -10.89 14.56 -7.92
CA GLY A 199 -10.76 14.01 -9.26
C GLY A 199 -11.71 12.84 -9.51
N THR A 200 -12.23 12.73 -10.73
CA THR A 200 -13.13 11.66 -11.16
C THR A 200 -12.48 10.75 -12.19
N LEU A 201 -13.06 9.58 -12.41
CA LEU A 201 -12.59 8.61 -13.40
C LEU A 201 -13.59 8.58 -14.57
N ARG A 202 -13.07 8.55 -15.80
CA ARG A 202 -13.82 8.39 -17.02
C ARG A 202 -13.49 7.05 -17.66
N PHE A 203 -14.52 6.34 -18.12
CA PHE A 203 -14.42 5.05 -18.81
C PHE A 203 -14.60 5.30 -20.30
N VAL A 204 -13.54 5.09 -21.06
CA VAL A 204 -13.51 5.33 -22.51
C VAL A 204 -13.49 4.00 -23.23
N PRO A 205 -14.53 3.65 -24.01
CA PRO A 205 -14.54 2.45 -24.84
C PRO A 205 -13.42 2.48 -25.88
N ARG A 206 -12.74 1.35 -26.10
CA ARG A 206 -11.76 1.18 -27.18
C ARG A 206 -12.39 0.33 -28.29
N PRO A 207 -12.63 0.90 -29.47
CA PRO A 207 -13.18 0.15 -30.59
C PRO A 207 -12.22 -0.98 -31.03
N ARG A 208 -12.75 -2.03 -31.63
CA ARG A 208 -11.93 -3.05 -32.29
C ARG A 208 -11.32 -2.45 -33.54
N GLU A 209 -10.01 -2.65 -33.75
CA GLU A 209 -9.35 -2.25 -35.00
C GLU A 209 -10.03 -2.99 -36.17
N GLY A 210 -10.67 -2.24 -37.06
CA GLY A 210 -11.30 -2.77 -38.28
C GLY A 210 -12.80 -2.54 -38.45
N GLU A 211 -13.50 -1.98 -37.44
CA GLU A 211 -14.88 -1.52 -37.62
C GLU A 211 -14.90 0.01 -37.62
N ASP A 212 -14.83 0.62 -38.80
CA ASP A 212 -15.19 2.02 -38.99
C ASP A 212 -16.62 2.22 -38.50
N VAL A 213 -16.77 3.06 -37.51
CA VAL A 213 -18.08 3.50 -37.00
C VAL A 213 -18.77 4.25 -38.14
N ARG A 214 -19.72 3.57 -38.80
CA ARG A 214 -20.70 4.22 -39.69
C ARG A 214 -21.80 4.87 -38.87
#